data_dbc14b1b87be98476998a4db623beb68
#
_entry.id   dbc14b1b87be98476998a4db623beb68
#
_cell.length_a   1.000
_cell.length_b   1.000
_cell.length_c   1.000
_cell.angle_alpha   90.00
_cell.angle_beta   90.00
_cell.angle_gamma   90.00
#
_symmetry.space_group_name_H-M   'P 1'
#
loop_
_entity.id
_entity.type
_entity.pdbx_description
1 polymer ?
#
loop_
_entity_poly.entity_id
_entity_poly.type
_entity_poly.pdbx_seq_one_letter_code
_entity_poly.pdbx_strand_id
1 'polypeptide(L)'
;MKWKLNREKAAVILAVLVVLFALWGPEAVAGYKDKGLLNQIRAEQVESGSEGYRYTMNSNEKIYLLSKCLDNRSVPESEFSALTRVENDETIEYEGLKGTYAFVLNHQGPSDKEVTEEQIYDVCNRELERLHELGIIPESVREVSADSYTAVLYSAIDVLEPRNNVAVWKVSLSTNVQNADKKNRLIDAYVDAGTGKIYEFYVRTEGTWADMQPDSIMASFSEYLGLYGLERSERLDTLTETTSNIEKYTVPGMVNGSGNAIEEADGMTTLTLGFYEGINELFLKVEK
;
A
#
# COMPACT_ATOMS: atom_id res chain seq x y z
N MET A 1 56.36 44.04 23.47
CA MET A 1 55.34 44.70 24.34
C MET A 1 54.63 43.63 25.12
N LYS A 2 55.01 43.37 26.41
CA LYS A 2 54.41 42.29 27.24
C LYS A 2 53.16 42.87 27.94
N TRP A 3 51.99 42.51 27.49
CA TRP A 3 50.73 42.85 28.15
C TRP A 3 50.65 42.09 29.48
N LYS A 4 50.89 42.76 30.59
CA LYS A 4 50.54 42.24 31.92
C LYS A 4 49.03 42.41 32.09
N LEU A 5 48.28 41.39 31.77
CA LEU A 5 46.87 41.33 32.03
C LEU A 5 46.65 41.32 33.56
N ASN A 6 45.99 42.38 34.11
CA ASN A 6 45.75 42.48 35.54
C ASN A 6 44.83 41.33 35.96
N ARG A 7 45.11 40.62 37.05
CA ARG A 7 44.38 39.40 37.48
C ARG A 7 42.86 39.62 37.54
N GLU A 8 42.44 40.81 37.95
CA GLU A 8 41.03 41.17 38.01
C GLU A 8 40.37 41.28 36.60
N LYS A 9 41.08 41.86 35.63
CA LYS A 9 40.60 41.91 34.25
C LYS A 9 40.51 40.53 33.60
N ALA A 10 41.46 39.67 33.93
CA ALA A 10 41.45 38.29 33.47
C ALA A 10 40.25 37.49 34.04
N ALA A 11 39.91 37.70 35.32
CA ALA A 11 38.78 37.07 35.96
C ALA A 11 37.44 37.52 35.35
N VAL A 12 37.33 38.86 35.06
CA VAL A 12 36.12 39.36 34.39
C VAL A 12 35.95 38.81 32.97
N ILE A 13 37.03 38.73 32.19
CA ILE A 13 37.00 38.14 30.85
C ILE A 13 36.62 36.64 30.91
N LEU A 14 37.17 35.92 31.89
CA LEU A 14 36.82 34.51 32.07
C LEU A 14 35.34 34.34 32.44
N ALA A 15 34.81 35.18 33.34
CA ALA A 15 33.39 35.15 33.72
C ALA A 15 32.45 35.40 32.52
N VAL A 16 32.82 36.39 31.69
CA VAL A 16 32.05 36.70 30.45
C VAL A 16 32.10 35.53 29.48
N LEU A 17 33.27 34.91 29.31
CA LEU A 17 33.37 33.70 28.43
C LEU A 17 32.57 32.52 28.94
N VAL A 18 32.54 32.29 30.27
CA VAL A 18 31.71 31.23 30.86
C VAL A 18 30.21 31.49 30.63
N VAL A 19 29.77 32.74 30.80
CA VAL A 19 28.35 33.11 30.54
C VAL A 19 28.00 32.94 29.06
N LEU A 20 28.87 33.39 28.15
CA LEU A 20 28.66 33.18 26.71
C LEU A 20 28.62 31.70 26.33
N PHE A 21 29.47 30.91 26.96
CA PHE A 21 29.49 29.45 26.71
C PHE A 21 28.26 28.76 27.31
N ALA A 22 27.74 29.24 28.44
CA ALA A 22 26.52 28.71 29.03
C ALA A 22 25.26 29.08 28.23
N LEU A 23 25.23 30.23 27.58
CA LEU A 23 24.09 30.68 26.76
C LEU A 23 24.10 30.08 25.37
N TRP A 24 25.24 29.94 24.70
CA TRP A 24 25.36 29.52 23.30
C TRP A 24 25.89 28.10 23.14
N GLY A 25 26.59 27.57 24.14
CA GLY A 25 27.18 26.23 24.10
C GLY A 25 26.15 25.11 23.88
N PRO A 26 25.07 25.06 24.65
CA PRO A 26 24.03 24.04 24.47
C PRO A 26 23.40 24.08 23.09
N GLU A 27 23.12 25.26 22.56
CA GLU A 27 22.51 25.44 21.24
C GLU A 27 23.46 25.08 20.11
N ALA A 28 24.74 25.41 20.22
CA ALA A 28 25.77 25.01 19.25
C ALA A 28 26.03 23.49 19.25
N VAL A 29 26.01 22.86 20.44
CA VAL A 29 26.19 21.40 20.58
C VAL A 29 24.94 20.67 20.07
N ALA A 30 23.73 21.16 20.34
CA ALA A 30 22.50 20.61 19.81
C ALA A 30 22.47 20.72 18.29
N GLY A 31 22.76 21.90 17.73
CA GLY A 31 22.81 22.09 16.27
C GLY A 31 23.91 21.28 15.58
N TYR A 32 25.02 20.97 16.26
CA TYR A 32 26.05 20.08 15.74
C TYR A 32 25.63 18.60 15.77
N LYS A 33 24.95 18.16 16.83
CA LYS A 33 24.38 16.82 16.95
C LYS A 33 23.21 16.63 15.97
N ASP A 34 22.35 17.61 15.82
CA ASP A 34 21.22 17.55 14.89
C ASP A 34 21.69 17.49 13.43
N LYS A 35 22.72 18.26 13.06
CA LYS A 35 23.34 18.13 11.74
C LYS A 35 24.01 16.76 11.52
N GLY A 36 24.54 16.15 12.58
CA GLY A 36 25.11 14.81 12.54
C GLY A 36 24.07 13.69 12.45
N LEU A 37 22.86 13.88 13.02
CA LEU A 37 21.79 12.91 13.05
C LEU A 37 20.83 13.07 11.86
N LEU A 38 20.50 14.31 11.48
CA LEU A 38 19.56 14.60 10.39
C LEU A 38 20.18 14.48 8.99
N ASN A 39 21.51 14.62 8.86
CA ASN A 39 22.20 14.38 7.59
C ASN A 39 22.80 12.97 7.46
N GLN A 40 22.52 12.07 8.38
CA GLN A 40 22.83 10.64 8.25
C GLN A 40 21.59 9.79 7.93
N ILE A 41 20.62 10.31 7.19
CA ILE A 41 20.08 9.49 6.13
C ILE A 41 21.21 9.47 5.09
N ARG A 42 22.23 8.68 5.34
CA ARG A 42 22.99 8.09 4.27
C ARG A 42 21.96 7.31 3.48
N ALA A 43 21.53 7.87 2.37
CA ALA A 43 21.29 7.05 1.21
C ALA A 43 22.66 6.38 0.95
N GLU A 44 22.93 5.27 1.63
CA GLU A 44 23.88 4.32 1.15
C GLU A 44 23.31 3.96 -0.20
N GLN A 45 23.85 4.55 -1.26
CA GLN A 45 23.84 3.92 -2.57
C GLN A 45 24.49 2.57 -2.28
N VAL A 46 23.65 1.60 -1.91
CA VAL A 46 24.02 0.20 -1.97
C VAL A 46 24.27 0.02 -3.47
N GLU A 47 25.56 0.07 -3.82
CA GLU A 47 25.97 -0.38 -5.14
C GLU A 47 25.24 -1.70 -5.36
N SER A 48 24.48 -1.76 -6.45
CA SER A 48 23.62 -2.88 -6.86
C SER A 48 24.42 -4.16 -7.16
N GLY A 49 25.38 -4.50 -6.30
CA GLY A 49 26.24 -5.67 -6.39
C GLY A 49 26.04 -6.69 -5.27
N SER A 50 25.31 -6.37 -4.20
CA SER A 50 24.88 -7.40 -3.27
C SER A 50 23.48 -7.88 -3.68
N GLU A 51 23.43 -8.90 -4.53
CA GLU A 51 22.30 -9.84 -4.60
C GLU A 51 22.21 -10.57 -3.24
N GLY A 52 21.94 -9.81 -2.18
CA GLY A 52 21.46 -10.38 -0.94
C GLY A 52 20.14 -11.04 -1.28
N TYR A 53 19.96 -12.28 -0.84
CA TYR A 53 18.76 -13.07 -1.00
C TYR A 53 17.50 -12.19 -0.78
N ARG A 54 16.97 -11.59 -1.86
CA ARG A 54 15.65 -10.98 -1.83
C ARG A 54 14.68 -12.15 -1.77
N TYR A 55 14.00 -12.28 -0.66
CA TYR A 55 12.86 -13.16 -0.58
C TYR A 55 11.85 -12.71 -1.64
N THR A 56 11.70 -13.53 -2.67
CA THR A 56 10.75 -13.21 -3.73
C THR A 56 9.40 -13.77 -3.30
N MET A 57 8.53 -12.88 -2.82
CA MET A 57 7.17 -13.24 -2.47
C MET A 57 6.44 -13.81 -3.69
N ASN A 58 5.76 -14.93 -3.49
CA ASN A 58 4.87 -15.49 -4.51
C ASN A 58 3.56 -14.67 -4.61
N SER A 59 2.72 -14.96 -5.60
CA SER A 59 1.49 -14.18 -5.83
C SER A 59 0.51 -14.23 -4.66
N ASN A 60 0.37 -15.39 -4.01
CA ASN A 60 -0.51 -15.53 -2.84
C ASN A 60 -0.01 -14.72 -1.65
N GLU A 61 1.31 -14.73 -1.38
CA GLU A 61 1.92 -13.95 -0.31
C GLU A 61 1.77 -12.45 -0.55
N LYS A 62 1.93 -11.99 -1.79
CA LYS A 62 1.74 -10.59 -2.17
C LYS A 62 0.30 -10.12 -1.95
N ILE A 63 -0.68 -10.92 -2.40
CA ILE A 63 -2.10 -10.61 -2.19
C ILE A 63 -2.45 -10.65 -0.71
N TYR A 64 -1.93 -11.61 0.05
CA TYR A 64 -2.14 -11.68 1.49
C TYR A 64 -1.62 -10.42 2.20
N LEU A 65 -0.38 -10.02 1.90
CA LEU A 65 0.19 -8.79 2.46
C LEU A 65 -0.64 -7.56 2.08
N LEU A 66 -1.06 -7.47 0.82
CA LEU A 66 -1.88 -6.37 0.34
C LEU A 66 -3.24 -6.33 1.05
N SER A 67 -3.92 -7.48 1.22
CA SER A 67 -5.21 -7.57 1.93
C SER A 67 -5.10 -7.05 3.37
N LYS A 68 -4.08 -7.51 4.11
CA LYS A 68 -3.83 -7.06 5.48
C LYS A 68 -3.58 -5.56 5.57
N CYS A 69 -2.83 -5.00 4.61
CA CYS A 69 -2.56 -3.56 4.57
C CYS A 69 -3.80 -2.74 4.20
N LEU A 70 -4.64 -3.23 3.29
CA LEU A 70 -5.86 -2.55 2.87
C LEU A 70 -6.95 -2.58 3.95
N ASP A 71 -7.08 -3.69 4.69
CA ASP A 71 -8.00 -3.80 5.83
C ASP A 71 -7.68 -2.78 6.93
N ASN A 72 -6.40 -2.57 7.21
CA ASN A 72 -5.97 -1.56 8.18
C ASN A 72 -6.31 -0.13 7.73
N ARG A 73 -6.51 0.10 6.43
CA ARG A 73 -6.92 1.40 5.88
C ARG A 73 -8.43 1.64 5.98
N SER A 74 -9.23 0.57 6.02
CA SER A 74 -10.69 0.66 6.08
C SER A 74 -11.25 0.88 7.50
N VAL A 75 -10.36 1.03 8.51
CA VAL A 75 -10.79 1.40 9.87
C VAL A 75 -11.41 2.79 9.82
N PRO A 76 -12.69 2.95 10.21
CA PRO A 76 -13.38 4.24 10.15
C PRO A 76 -12.63 5.30 10.96
N GLU A 77 -12.61 6.53 10.46
CA GLU A 77 -11.99 7.69 11.13
C GLU A 77 -12.48 7.86 12.60
N SER A 78 -13.70 7.38 12.89
CA SER A 78 -14.27 7.31 14.24
C SER A 78 -13.52 6.36 15.20
N GLU A 79 -12.84 5.34 14.70
CA GLU A 79 -11.98 4.48 15.52
C GLU A 79 -10.59 5.07 15.71
N PHE A 80 -10.12 5.90 14.78
CA PHE A 80 -8.91 6.71 14.97
C PHE A 80 -9.06 7.76 16.07
N SER A 81 -10.27 8.27 16.29
CA SER A 81 -10.53 9.23 17.38
C SER A 81 -10.54 8.58 18.77
N ALA A 82 -10.69 7.26 18.85
CA ALA A 82 -10.50 6.50 20.09
C ALA A 82 -9.02 6.29 20.46
N LEU A 83 -8.10 6.60 19.54
CA LEU A 83 -6.67 6.76 19.79
C LEU A 83 -6.41 8.11 20.46
N THR A 84 -7.17 8.44 21.48
CA THR A 84 -6.89 9.60 22.30
C THR A 84 -5.52 9.42 22.93
N ARG A 85 -4.61 10.31 22.50
CA ARG A 85 -3.35 10.58 23.14
C ARG A 85 -3.63 10.81 24.64
N VAL A 86 -3.49 9.79 25.44
CA VAL A 86 -3.45 9.97 26.89
C VAL A 86 -2.09 10.58 27.19
N GLU A 87 -2.09 11.88 27.34
CA GLU A 87 -0.98 12.66 27.88
C GLU A 87 -0.90 12.36 29.36
N ASN A 88 -0.28 11.29 29.76
CA ASN A 88 0.30 11.09 31.10
C ASN A 88 1.28 9.90 31.02
N ASP A 89 2.52 10.26 31.07
CA ASP A 89 3.68 9.60 31.70
C ASP A 89 3.61 8.08 31.95
N GLU A 90 3.34 7.26 31.00
CA GLU A 90 3.75 5.84 31.06
C GLU A 90 3.15 5.09 29.85
N THR A 91 4.04 4.60 29.00
CA THR A 91 3.76 3.63 27.93
C THR A 91 2.61 4.00 27.00
N ILE A 92 2.96 4.55 25.86
CA ILE A 92 2.03 4.69 24.74
C ILE A 92 1.72 3.28 24.23
N GLU A 93 0.71 2.65 24.80
CA GLU A 93 0.09 1.47 24.18
C GLU A 93 -0.74 1.95 23.01
N TYR A 94 -0.21 1.76 21.81
CA TYR A 94 -0.98 1.92 20.58
C TYR A 94 -1.95 0.73 20.44
N GLU A 95 -3.04 0.75 21.19
CA GLU A 95 -4.13 -0.24 21.08
C GLU A 95 -4.92 -0.16 19.77
N GLY A 96 -4.47 0.57 18.77
CA GLY A 96 -5.24 0.81 17.54
C GLY A 96 -4.67 0.20 16.27
N LEU A 97 -3.41 -0.18 16.25
CA LEU A 97 -2.87 -0.93 15.11
C LEU A 97 -3.06 -2.42 15.36
N LYS A 98 -4.25 -2.93 15.05
CA LYS A 98 -4.47 -4.38 14.93
C LYS A 98 -3.65 -4.89 13.76
N GLY A 99 -2.36 -5.09 13.95
CA GLY A 99 -1.52 -5.73 12.97
C GLY A 99 -0.23 -4.96 12.68
N THR A 100 0.72 -5.72 12.24
CA THR A 100 2.06 -5.30 11.85
C THR A 100 2.11 -4.77 10.41
N TYR A 101 0.95 -4.54 9.77
CA TYR A 101 0.81 -4.24 8.36
C TYR A 101 0.50 -2.76 8.14
N ALA A 102 1.26 -2.12 7.25
CA ALA A 102 1.09 -0.71 6.91
C ALA A 102 0.91 -0.51 5.40
N PHE A 103 -0.06 0.33 5.02
CA PHE A 103 -0.24 0.80 3.64
C PHE A 103 0.12 2.28 3.59
N VAL A 104 1.29 2.59 3.04
CA VAL A 104 1.88 3.92 3.09
C VAL A 104 2.18 4.48 1.70
N LEU A 105 2.10 5.79 1.57
CA LEU A 105 2.53 6.48 0.35
C LEU A 105 4.04 6.28 0.15
N ASN A 106 4.43 5.82 -1.04
CA ASN A 106 5.84 5.64 -1.37
C ASN A 106 6.43 6.94 -1.91
N HIS A 107 7.18 7.64 -1.08
CA HIS A 107 7.84 8.90 -1.46
C HIS A 107 9.21 8.70 -2.14
N GLN A 108 9.73 7.47 -2.16
CA GLN A 108 11.02 7.18 -2.79
C GLN A 108 10.90 6.97 -4.30
N GLY A 109 9.66 6.77 -4.77
CA GLY A 109 9.40 6.39 -6.15
C GLY A 109 9.67 4.92 -6.44
N PRO A 110 9.41 4.47 -7.67
CA PRO A 110 9.66 3.11 -8.11
C PRO A 110 11.17 2.84 -8.23
N SER A 111 11.58 1.59 -7.98
CA SER A 111 12.94 1.12 -8.25
C SER A 111 13.15 0.92 -9.76
N ASP A 112 14.41 0.76 -10.20
CA ASP A 112 14.78 0.54 -11.62
C ASP A 112 14.10 -0.68 -12.29
N LYS A 113 13.57 -1.60 -11.49
CA LYS A 113 12.89 -2.83 -11.96
C LYS A 113 11.36 -2.73 -11.90
N GLU A 114 10.84 -1.62 -11.40
CA GLU A 114 9.41 -1.40 -11.23
C GLU A 114 8.86 -0.45 -12.31
N VAL A 115 7.56 -0.54 -12.53
CA VAL A 115 6.83 0.32 -13.46
C VAL A 115 6.92 1.76 -13.00
N THR A 116 7.39 2.65 -13.87
CA THR A 116 7.51 4.09 -13.56
C THR A 116 6.17 4.83 -13.73
N GLU A 117 6.13 6.07 -13.25
CA GLU A 117 4.95 6.93 -13.37
C GLU A 117 4.57 7.20 -14.83
N GLU A 118 5.56 7.29 -15.72
CA GLU A 118 5.31 7.48 -17.16
C GLU A 118 4.76 6.22 -17.83
N GLN A 119 5.11 5.04 -17.30
CA GLN A 119 4.75 3.74 -17.90
C GLN A 119 3.41 3.20 -17.39
N ILE A 120 2.95 3.65 -16.21
CA ILE A 120 1.81 3.01 -15.52
C ILE A 120 0.53 3.01 -16.34
N TYR A 121 0.27 4.07 -17.11
CA TYR A 121 -0.93 4.17 -17.92
C TYR A 121 -0.93 3.15 -19.07
N ASP A 122 0.20 3.01 -19.78
CA ASP A 122 0.37 2.02 -20.84
C ASP A 122 0.30 0.59 -20.30
N VAL A 123 0.92 0.36 -19.13
CA VAL A 123 0.87 -0.93 -18.44
C VAL A 123 -0.58 -1.26 -18.04
N CYS A 124 -1.29 -0.30 -17.45
CA CYS A 124 -2.67 -0.47 -17.05
C CYS A 124 -3.58 -0.79 -18.26
N ASN A 125 -3.44 -0.09 -19.36
CA ASN A 125 -4.19 -0.34 -20.59
C ASN A 125 -3.94 -1.75 -21.13
N ARG A 126 -2.70 -2.19 -21.20
CA ARG A 126 -2.33 -3.54 -21.65
C ARG A 126 -2.94 -4.62 -20.75
N GLU A 127 -2.91 -4.43 -19.44
CA GLU A 127 -3.46 -5.39 -18.52
C GLU A 127 -5.00 -5.39 -18.52
N LEU A 128 -5.66 -4.25 -18.72
CA LEU A 128 -7.12 -4.18 -18.91
C LEU A 128 -7.56 -4.91 -20.18
N GLU A 129 -6.83 -4.76 -21.28
CA GLU A 129 -7.09 -5.53 -22.50
C GLU A 129 -6.94 -7.03 -22.25
N ARG A 130 -5.90 -7.44 -21.51
CA ARG A 130 -5.71 -8.84 -21.12
C ARG A 130 -6.83 -9.36 -20.25
N LEU A 131 -7.33 -8.58 -19.29
CA LEU A 131 -8.48 -8.96 -18.45
C LEU A 131 -9.74 -9.14 -19.32
N HIS A 132 -9.91 -8.32 -20.34
CA HIS A 132 -10.99 -8.45 -21.31
C HIS A 132 -10.84 -9.73 -22.17
N GLU A 133 -9.67 -9.99 -22.72
CA GLU A 133 -9.38 -11.22 -23.48
C GLU A 133 -9.62 -12.51 -22.68
N LEU A 134 -9.35 -12.47 -21.37
CA LEU A 134 -9.59 -13.58 -20.45
C LEU A 134 -11.06 -13.70 -19.99
N GLY A 135 -11.93 -12.81 -20.41
CA GLY A 135 -13.33 -12.76 -20.01
C GLY A 135 -13.56 -12.37 -18.54
N ILE A 136 -12.58 -11.73 -17.90
CA ILE A 136 -12.68 -11.27 -16.52
C ILE A 136 -13.52 -10.00 -16.49
N ILE A 137 -13.29 -9.08 -17.43
CA ILE A 137 -14.14 -7.91 -17.66
C ILE A 137 -14.94 -8.10 -18.97
N PRO A 138 -16.25 -7.84 -18.98
CA PRO A 138 -17.10 -8.23 -20.11
C PRO A 138 -16.91 -7.38 -21.37
N GLU A 139 -16.39 -6.18 -21.25
CA GLU A 139 -16.29 -5.19 -22.31
C GLU A 139 -14.95 -4.51 -22.29
N SER A 140 -14.48 -4.04 -23.46
CA SER A 140 -13.28 -3.22 -23.54
C SER A 140 -13.45 -1.92 -22.79
N VAL A 141 -12.51 -1.63 -21.91
CA VAL A 141 -12.46 -0.40 -21.13
C VAL A 141 -11.80 0.68 -21.98
N ARG A 142 -12.30 1.92 -21.89
CA ARG A 142 -11.67 3.05 -22.56
C ARG A 142 -10.28 3.30 -22.02
N GLU A 143 -9.44 3.88 -22.88
CA GLU A 143 -8.05 4.17 -22.58
C GLU A 143 -7.87 4.98 -21.30
N VAL A 144 -6.96 4.49 -20.46
CA VAL A 144 -6.47 5.13 -19.23
C VAL A 144 -5.30 6.04 -19.60
N SER A 145 -5.40 7.34 -19.29
CA SER A 145 -4.37 8.32 -19.63
C SER A 145 -4.16 9.33 -18.50
N ALA A 146 -3.01 9.98 -18.47
CA ALA A 146 -2.65 10.99 -17.47
C ALA A 146 -3.63 12.19 -17.42
N ASP A 147 -4.33 12.48 -18.54
CA ASP A 147 -5.31 13.57 -18.59
C ASP A 147 -6.59 13.28 -17.80
N SER A 148 -6.92 11.99 -17.67
CA SER A 148 -8.20 11.55 -17.09
C SER A 148 -8.02 10.74 -15.81
N TYR A 149 -6.82 10.31 -15.47
CA TYR A 149 -6.51 9.48 -14.32
C TYR A 149 -5.38 10.05 -13.48
N THR A 150 -5.34 9.66 -12.23
CA THR A 150 -4.23 9.88 -11.32
C THR A 150 -3.62 8.54 -10.94
N ALA A 151 -2.29 8.47 -10.90
CA ALA A 151 -1.56 7.31 -10.42
C ALA A 151 -0.75 7.70 -9.19
N VAL A 152 -0.86 6.92 -8.13
CA VAL A 152 -0.15 7.14 -6.87
C VAL A 152 0.50 5.85 -6.42
N LEU A 153 1.81 5.89 -6.15
CA LEU A 153 2.56 4.72 -5.70
C LEU A 153 2.42 4.55 -4.18
N TYR A 154 2.04 3.35 -3.76
CA TYR A 154 1.98 2.92 -2.37
C TYR A 154 2.89 1.74 -2.11
N SER A 155 3.25 1.55 -0.84
CA SER A 155 3.93 0.35 -0.36
C SER A 155 3.06 -0.32 0.69
N ALA A 156 2.72 -1.59 0.45
CA ALA A 156 2.15 -2.49 1.43
C ALA A 156 3.32 -3.18 2.14
N ILE A 157 3.45 -3.01 3.45
CA ILE A 157 4.65 -3.42 4.21
C ILE A 157 4.23 -4.19 5.46
N ASP A 158 4.89 -5.33 5.70
CA ASP A 158 4.92 -5.93 7.03
C ASP A 158 5.96 -5.19 7.89
N VAL A 159 5.51 -4.49 8.91
CA VAL A 159 6.38 -3.66 9.77
C VAL A 159 7.36 -4.49 10.58
N LEU A 160 7.01 -5.73 10.94
CA LEU A 160 7.90 -6.65 11.66
C LEU A 160 8.93 -7.29 10.73
N GLU A 161 8.56 -7.52 9.47
CA GLU A 161 9.38 -8.11 8.44
C GLU A 161 9.44 -7.18 7.20
N PRO A 162 10.13 -6.02 7.26
CA PRO A 162 10.07 -5.00 6.19
C PRO A 162 10.61 -5.48 4.83
N ARG A 163 11.22 -6.66 4.78
CA ARG A 163 11.59 -7.34 3.52
C ARG A 163 10.36 -7.79 2.75
N ASN A 164 9.26 -8.07 3.46
CA ASN A 164 7.97 -8.38 2.91
C ASN A 164 7.28 -7.05 2.60
N ASN A 165 7.45 -6.59 1.37
CA ASN A 165 6.78 -5.40 0.88
C ASN A 165 6.35 -5.60 -0.57
N VAL A 166 5.24 -4.97 -0.92
CA VAL A 166 4.69 -4.93 -2.28
C VAL A 166 4.43 -3.48 -2.64
N ALA A 167 5.11 -3.01 -3.68
CA ALA A 167 4.83 -1.70 -4.25
C ALA A 167 3.66 -1.82 -5.22
N VAL A 168 2.65 -0.97 -5.06
CA VAL A 168 1.45 -0.95 -5.90
C VAL A 168 1.10 0.46 -6.35
N TRP A 169 0.80 0.61 -7.62
CA TRP A 169 0.21 1.81 -8.17
C TRP A 169 -1.30 1.79 -7.95
N LYS A 170 -1.83 2.80 -7.30
CA LYS A 170 -3.26 3.08 -7.30
C LYS A 170 -3.56 4.01 -8.47
N VAL A 171 -4.29 3.48 -9.48
CA VAL A 171 -4.75 4.22 -10.64
C VAL A 171 -6.22 4.53 -10.45
N SER A 172 -6.60 5.81 -10.41
CA SER A 172 -7.96 6.26 -10.14
C SER A 172 -8.45 7.25 -11.18
N LEU A 173 -9.71 7.12 -11.58
CA LEU A 173 -10.35 8.09 -12.47
C LEU A 173 -10.41 9.47 -11.79
N SER A 174 -9.95 10.51 -12.48
CA SER A 174 -9.95 11.87 -11.96
C SER A 174 -11.38 12.35 -11.65
N THR A 175 -11.53 13.06 -10.53
CA THR A 175 -12.81 13.68 -10.13
C THR A 175 -13.28 14.74 -11.12
N ASN A 176 -12.37 15.28 -11.94
CA ASN A 176 -12.67 16.29 -12.96
C ASN A 176 -13.41 15.69 -14.18
N VAL A 177 -13.37 14.37 -14.37
CA VAL A 177 -14.12 13.70 -15.43
C VAL A 177 -15.59 13.74 -15.08
N GLN A 178 -16.40 14.39 -15.94
CA GLN A 178 -17.83 14.56 -15.72
C GLN A 178 -18.53 13.21 -15.56
N ASN A 179 -19.48 13.14 -14.64
CA ASN A 179 -20.21 11.91 -14.28
C ASN A 179 -20.91 11.22 -15.47
N ALA A 180 -21.28 11.98 -16.51
CA ALA A 180 -21.96 11.46 -17.68
C ALA A 180 -21.11 10.52 -18.54
N ASP A 181 -19.79 10.53 -18.42
CA ASP A 181 -18.88 9.80 -19.30
C ASP A 181 -18.09 8.70 -18.60
N LYS A 182 -18.67 8.07 -17.60
CA LYS A 182 -18.03 6.95 -16.84
C LYS A 182 -18.34 5.55 -17.43
N LYS A 183 -19.05 5.49 -18.54
CA LYS A 183 -19.41 4.25 -19.22
C LYS A 183 -18.18 3.57 -19.81
N ASN A 184 -18.06 2.27 -19.62
CA ASN A 184 -16.89 1.47 -20.03
C ASN A 184 -15.58 2.10 -19.61
N ARG A 185 -15.46 2.41 -18.32
CA ARG A 185 -14.26 3.02 -17.75
C ARG A 185 -13.79 2.32 -16.48
N LEU A 186 -12.47 2.25 -16.35
CA LEU A 186 -11.85 1.97 -15.07
C LEU A 186 -12.21 3.11 -14.10
N ILE A 187 -12.66 2.76 -12.90
CA ILE A 187 -12.91 3.71 -11.82
C ILE A 187 -11.69 3.75 -10.90
N ASP A 188 -11.22 2.58 -10.49
CA ASP A 188 -10.10 2.43 -9.57
C ASP A 188 -9.41 1.08 -9.79
N ALA A 189 -8.08 1.02 -9.65
CA ALA A 189 -7.32 -0.22 -9.69
C ALA A 189 -6.06 -0.15 -8.84
N TYR A 190 -5.64 -1.30 -8.29
CA TYR A 190 -4.33 -1.50 -7.72
C TYR A 190 -3.48 -2.37 -8.66
N VAL A 191 -2.36 -1.83 -9.12
CA VAL A 191 -1.46 -2.44 -10.09
C VAL A 191 -0.12 -2.74 -9.42
N ASP A 192 0.35 -3.98 -9.48
CA ASP A 192 1.68 -4.38 -8.96
C ASP A 192 2.77 -3.60 -9.71
N ALA A 193 3.58 -2.84 -9.00
CA ALA A 193 4.67 -2.08 -9.61
C ALA A 193 5.76 -2.98 -10.22
N GLY A 194 5.95 -4.20 -9.69
CA GLY A 194 6.98 -5.11 -10.19
C GLY A 194 6.56 -5.92 -11.42
N THR A 195 5.28 -6.31 -11.52
CA THR A 195 4.79 -7.18 -12.60
C THR A 195 3.83 -6.48 -13.56
N GLY A 196 3.27 -5.36 -13.17
CA GLY A 196 2.22 -4.65 -13.90
C GLY A 196 0.82 -5.26 -13.76
N LYS A 197 0.66 -6.41 -13.09
CA LYS A 197 -0.63 -7.09 -12.96
C LYS A 197 -1.59 -6.32 -12.06
N ILE A 198 -2.87 -6.37 -12.40
CA ILE A 198 -3.95 -5.74 -11.63
C ILE A 198 -4.42 -6.70 -10.55
N TYR A 199 -4.33 -6.29 -9.27
CA TYR A 199 -4.76 -7.06 -8.11
C TYR A 199 -6.21 -6.80 -7.72
N GLU A 200 -6.66 -5.58 -7.90
CA GLU A 200 -8.01 -5.13 -7.56
C GLU A 200 -8.47 -4.12 -8.61
N PHE A 201 -9.74 -4.15 -8.97
CA PHE A 201 -10.31 -3.19 -9.90
C PHE A 201 -11.78 -2.92 -9.65
N TYR A 202 -12.22 -1.74 -10.07
CA TYR A 202 -13.61 -1.28 -10.19
C TYR A 202 -13.79 -0.76 -11.60
N VAL A 203 -14.67 -1.40 -12.38
CA VAL A 203 -14.91 -1.07 -13.80
C VAL A 203 -16.40 -0.85 -14.04
N ARG A 204 -16.78 0.27 -14.64
CA ARG A 204 -18.12 0.49 -15.12
C ARG A 204 -18.32 -0.17 -16.46
N THR A 205 -19.34 -1.04 -16.55
CA THR A 205 -19.68 -1.82 -17.75
C THR A 205 -21.17 -1.66 -18.07
N GLU A 206 -21.61 -2.12 -19.25
CA GLU A 206 -23.03 -2.19 -19.63
C GLU A 206 -23.66 -3.55 -19.32
N GLY A 207 -22.85 -4.55 -18.93
CA GLY A 207 -23.33 -5.88 -18.60
C GLY A 207 -24.21 -5.92 -17.34
N THR A 208 -24.82 -7.05 -17.10
CA THR A 208 -25.60 -7.32 -15.88
C THR A 208 -24.98 -8.50 -15.13
N TRP A 209 -25.27 -8.60 -13.83
CA TRP A 209 -24.80 -9.75 -13.05
C TRP A 209 -25.29 -11.09 -13.59
N ALA A 210 -26.50 -11.12 -14.15
CA ALA A 210 -27.09 -12.33 -14.70
C ALA A 210 -26.32 -12.88 -15.92
N ASP A 211 -25.59 -12.02 -16.64
CA ASP A 211 -24.77 -12.39 -17.79
C ASP A 211 -23.38 -12.87 -17.40
N MET A 212 -23.00 -12.70 -16.13
CA MET A 212 -21.67 -13.06 -15.62
C MET A 212 -21.62 -14.49 -15.09
N GLN A 213 -20.47 -15.09 -15.21
CA GLN A 213 -20.18 -16.41 -14.66
C GLN A 213 -19.07 -16.29 -13.60
N PRO A 214 -19.42 -16.00 -12.33
CA PRO A 214 -18.45 -15.67 -11.28
C PRO A 214 -17.35 -16.71 -11.11
N ASP A 215 -17.67 -18.00 -11.13
CA ASP A 215 -16.68 -19.07 -10.99
C ASP A 215 -15.66 -19.09 -12.15
N SER A 216 -16.13 -18.83 -13.38
CA SER A 216 -15.26 -18.72 -14.55
C SER A 216 -14.36 -17.49 -14.48
N ILE A 217 -14.93 -16.35 -14.11
CA ILE A 217 -14.17 -15.10 -13.94
C ILE A 217 -13.08 -15.28 -12.89
N MET A 218 -13.42 -15.87 -11.74
CA MET A 218 -12.46 -16.07 -10.65
C MET A 218 -11.39 -17.11 -10.98
N ALA A 219 -11.74 -18.16 -11.71
CA ALA A 219 -10.75 -19.12 -12.20
C ALA A 219 -9.76 -18.46 -13.18
N SER A 220 -10.25 -17.68 -14.14
CA SER A 220 -9.41 -16.91 -15.08
C SER A 220 -8.54 -15.88 -14.34
N PHE A 221 -9.09 -15.19 -13.34
CA PHE A 221 -8.34 -14.22 -12.56
C PHE A 221 -7.25 -14.87 -11.70
N SER A 222 -7.54 -16.02 -11.11
CA SER A 222 -6.57 -16.81 -10.36
C SER A 222 -5.40 -17.24 -11.26
N GLU A 223 -5.69 -17.72 -12.47
CA GLU A 223 -4.67 -18.08 -13.46
C GLU A 223 -3.89 -16.85 -13.92
N TYR A 224 -4.56 -15.73 -14.19
CA TYR A 224 -3.94 -14.47 -14.56
C TYR A 224 -2.91 -14.00 -13.52
N LEU A 225 -3.22 -14.07 -12.25
CA LEU A 225 -2.29 -13.72 -11.18
C LEU A 225 -1.27 -14.80 -10.85
N GLY A 226 -1.55 -16.07 -11.22
CA GLY A 226 -0.77 -17.24 -10.84
C GLY A 226 -1.00 -17.61 -9.37
N LEU A 227 -2.26 -17.53 -8.92
CA LEU A 227 -2.68 -17.95 -7.59
C LEU A 227 -2.90 -19.47 -7.56
N TYR A 228 -2.75 -20.05 -6.38
CA TYR A 228 -3.04 -21.45 -6.13
C TYR A 228 -4.02 -21.59 -4.95
N GLY A 229 -4.74 -22.72 -4.90
CA GLY A 229 -5.65 -23.02 -3.80
C GLY A 229 -6.87 -22.11 -3.74
N LEU A 230 -7.38 -21.65 -4.92
CA LEU A 230 -8.61 -20.88 -4.97
C LEU A 230 -9.80 -21.80 -4.63
N GLU A 231 -10.55 -21.42 -3.61
CA GLU A 231 -11.77 -22.13 -3.20
C GLU A 231 -12.91 -21.12 -3.07
N ARG A 232 -14.11 -21.51 -3.50
CA ARG A 232 -15.31 -20.72 -3.29
C ARG A 232 -15.68 -20.76 -1.81
N SER A 233 -15.82 -19.62 -1.17
CA SER A 233 -16.26 -19.55 0.21
C SER A 233 -17.71 -20.02 0.32
N GLU A 234 -17.99 -20.91 1.26
CA GLU A 234 -19.37 -21.29 1.55
C GLU A 234 -20.17 -20.05 1.98
N ARG A 235 -21.28 -19.83 1.28
CA ARG A 235 -22.18 -18.73 1.58
C ARG A 235 -22.72 -18.90 3.00
N LEU A 236 -22.31 -18.06 3.92
CA LEU A 236 -23.01 -17.97 5.20
C LEU A 236 -24.38 -17.35 4.92
N ASP A 237 -25.43 -18.21 4.95
CA ASP A 237 -26.84 -17.85 4.66
C ASP A 237 -27.47 -16.84 5.66
N THR A 238 -26.66 -16.13 6.43
CA THR A 238 -27.11 -15.20 7.48
C THR A 238 -27.15 -13.73 7.05
N LEU A 239 -26.76 -13.41 5.83
CA LEU A 239 -26.82 -12.03 5.34
C LEU A 239 -28.04 -11.86 4.44
N THR A 240 -28.96 -11.05 4.94
CA THR A 240 -30.19 -10.57 4.32
C THR A 240 -30.05 -10.17 2.85
N GLU A 241 -31.11 -10.40 2.10
CA GLU A 241 -31.43 -10.25 0.67
C GLU A 241 -30.81 -9.11 -0.16
N THR A 242 -29.98 -8.25 0.41
CA THR A 242 -29.33 -7.11 -0.27
C THR A 242 -27.99 -7.42 -0.92
N THR A 243 -27.48 -8.65 -0.79
CA THR A 243 -26.12 -9.02 -1.28
C THR A 243 -26.14 -10.11 -2.34
N SER A 244 -27.17 -10.17 -3.17
CA SER A 244 -27.33 -11.20 -4.20
C SER A 244 -26.27 -11.17 -5.30
N ASN A 245 -25.54 -10.06 -5.43
CA ASN A 245 -24.59 -9.82 -6.51
C ASN A 245 -23.12 -9.84 -6.03
N ILE A 246 -22.81 -10.65 -5.03
CA ILE A 246 -21.47 -10.78 -4.49
C ILE A 246 -21.15 -12.26 -4.30
N GLU A 247 -19.98 -12.67 -4.79
CA GLU A 247 -19.40 -13.99 -4.55
C GLU A 247 -18.02 -13.86 -3.93
N LYS A 248 -17.72 -14.71 -2.94
CA LYS A 248 -16.46 -14.70 -2.20
C LYS A 248 -15.67 -15.98 -2.44
N TYR A 249 -14.39 -15.81 -2.60
CA TYR A 249 -13.42 -16.88 -2.79
C TYR A 249 -12.26 -16.68 -1.83
N THR A 250 -11.63 -17.75 -1.43
CA THR A 250 -10.47 -17.72 -0.55
C THR A 250 -9.26 -18.34 -1.22
N VAL A 251 -8.09 -17.79 -0.93
CA VAL A 251 -6.80 -18.34 -1.32
C VAL A 251 -5.87 -18.37 -0.10
N PRO A 252 -5.02 -19.40 0.04
CA PRO A 252 -4.03 -19.42 1.13
C PRO A 252 -3.00 -18.32 0.91
N GLY A 253 -2.76 -17.49 1.92
CA GLY A 253 -1.85 -16.35 1.85
C GLY A 253 -0.43 -16.69 2.28
N MET A 254 -0.27 -17.65 3.18
CA MET A 254 1.04 -18.05 3.71
C MET A 254 1.28 -19.54 3.50
N VAL A 255 2.55 -19.88 3.21
CA VAL A 255 3.01 -21.25 3.13
C VAL A 255 3.98 -21.47 4.27
N ASN A 256 3.80 -22.52 5.07
CA ASN A 256 4.79 -22.89 6.08
C ASN A 256 6.11 -23.31 5.40
N GLY A 257 7.21 -23.31 6.15
CA GLY A 257 8.54 -23.69 5.65
C GLY A 257 8.63 -25.09 5.03
N SER A 258 7.54 -25.88 5.05
CA SER A 258 7.39 -27.19 4.42
C SER A 258 6.59 -27.13 3.11
N GLY A 259 6.19 -25.93 2.67
CA GLY A 259 5.40 -25.75 1.44
C GLY A 259 3.90 -26.06 1.57
N ASN A 260 3.41 -26.31 2.77
CA ASN A 260 1.99 -26.55 3.01
C ASN A 260 1.30 -25.24 3.40
N ALA A 261 0.11 -25.00 2.85
CA ALA A 261 -0.72 -23.86 3.25
C ALA A 261 -1.00 -23.89 4.76
N ILE A 262 -0.93 -22.74 5.39
CA ILE A 262 -1.36 -22.59 6.79
C ILE A 262 -2.88 -22.48 6.75
N GLU A 263 -3.57 -23.52 7.18
CA GLU A 263 -5.05 -23.60 7.22
C GLU A 263 -5.69 -22.77 8.34
N GLU A 264 -4.93 -21.96 9.06
CA GLU A 264 -5.51 -21.06 10.06
C GLU A 264 -6.26 -19.93 9.36
N ALA A 265 -7.44 -19.58 9.86
CA ALA A 265 -8.31 -18.52 9.33
C ALA A 265 -7.57 -17.17 9.15
N ASP A 266 -6.51 -16.93 9.92
CA ASP A 266 -5.65 -15.77 9.82
C ASP A 266 -4.65 -15.81 8.64
N GLY A 267 -4.44 -16.97 8.02
CA GLY A 267 -3.54 -17.18 6.89
C GLY A 267 -4.22 -17.13 5.51
N MET A 268 -5.52 -16.85 5.46
CA MET A 268 -6.29 -16.82 4.21
C MET A 268 -6.51 -15.39 3.72
N THR A 269 -6.65 -15.25 2.41
CA THR A 269 -7.06 -14.00 1.75
C THR A 269 -8.40 -14.22 1.07
N THR A 270 -9.32 -13.29 1.24
CA THR A 270 -10.62 -13.30 0.57
C THR A 270 -10.55 -12.46 -0.71
N LEU A 271 -11.00 -13.03 -1.81
CA LEU A 271 -11.23 -12.34 -3.08
C LEU A 271 -12.73 -12.20 -3.24
N THR A 272 -13.22 -10.97 -3.38
CA THR A 272 -14.63 -10.67 -3.53
C THR A 272 -14.89 -10.17 -4.95
N LEU A 273 -15.67 -10.93 -5.71
CA LEU A 273 -16.21 -10.49 -6.99
C LEU A 273 -17.64 -10.01 -6.78
N GLY A 274 -17.95 -8.81 -7.25
CA GLY A 274 -19.29 -8.28 -7.08
C GLY A 274 -19.69 -7.29 -8.16
N PHE A 275 -20.99 -6.99 -8.20
CA PHE A 275 -21.58 -6.06 -9.17
C PHE A 275 -22.61 -5.15 -8.52
N TYR A 276 -22.42 -3.85 -8.66
CA TYR A 276 -23.37 -2.83 -8.22
C TYR A 276 -24.33 -2.45 -9.36
N GLU A 277 -25.51 -3.06 -9.40
CA GLU A 277 -26.49 -2.82 -10.48
C GLU A 277 -26.88 -1.35 -10.63
N GLY A 278 -27.05 -0.62 -9.53
CA GLY A 278 -27.48 0.78 -9.56
C GLY A 278 -26.53 1.74 -10.30
N ILE A 279 -25.28 1.34 -10.46
CA ILE A 279 -24.24 2.12 -11.14
C ILE A 279 -23.52 1.32 -12.22
N ASN A 280 -23.94 0.09 -12.45
CA ASN A 280 -23.36 -0.85 -13.43
C ASN A 280 -21.82 -1.00 -13.26
N GLU A 281 -21.40 -1.29 -12.05
CA GLU A 281 -19.99 -1.38 -11.68
C GLU A 281 -19.63 -2.80 -11.24
N LEU A 282 -18.78 -3.46 -12.06
CA LEU A 282 -18.13 -4.71 -11.72
C LEU A 282 -16.89 -4.40 -10.89
N PHE A 283 -16.72 -5.11 -9.81
CA PHE A 283 -15.51 -4.99 -9.00
C PHE A 283 -14.96 -6.36 -8.60
N LEU A 284 -13.65 -6.41 -8.50
CA LEU A 284 -12.93 -7.48 -7.87
C LEU A 284 -12.03 -6.87 -6.79
N LYS A 285 -12.19 -7.32 -5.56
CA LYS A 285 -11.59 -6.73 -4.38
C LYS A 285 -10.82 -7.77 -3.58
N VAL A 286 -9.70 -7.34 -3.03
CA VAL A 286 -8.87 -8.14 -2.14
C VAL A 286 -9.17 -7.74 -0.68
N GLU A 287 -9.64 -8.70 0.12
CA GLU A 287 -10.07 -8.52 1.52
C GLU A 287 -9.39 -9.55 2.43
N LYS A 288 -9.48 -9.31 3.74
CA LYS A 288 -9.04 -10.27 4.76
C LYS A 288 -10.03 -11.44 4.88
#